data_0ec082aed7b986f1b8e7873575a0382c
#
_entry.id   0ec082aed7b986f1b8e7873575a0382c
#
_cell.length_a   1.000
_cell.length_b   1.000
_cell.length_c   1.000
_cell.angle_alpha   90.00
_cell.angle_beta   90.00
_cell.angle_gamma   90.00
#
_symmetry.space_group_name_H-M   'P 1'
#
loop_
_entity.id
_entity.type
_entity.pdbx_description
1 polymer ?
#
loop_
_entity_poly.entity_id
_entity_poly.type
_entity_poly.pdbx_seq_one_letter_code
_entity_poly.pdbx_strand_id
1 'polypeptide(L)'
;DQEYVYVVLKNLFTGNYTELQTYWYYNVCPYQLGVGALYLLPARICGNCNIRTLQCFQAICAGITIFAGNEIAWKLFHKEKLCIYYLLLVLCYVPMHLYGLFIYGETIGLCFLELAILCMLVLQEHEQWILWKKILVYIAMISSMIVSYTAREALVVVWIAVLGIQFLRALKGNRKSFMISFFCVLLMIFGQKAVIQCVEHQAGMQLSEGVPAISVVAMGFQDDDPNHTGSGTYNAYQIKLFWENNFDVAKCKE
;
A
#
# COMPACT_ATOMS: atom_id res chain seq x y z
N ASP A 1 9.88 -7.82 10.38
CA ASP A 1 8.95 -6.70 10.08
C ASP A 1 7.54 -6.94 10.64
N GLN A 2 6.95 -8.14 10.51
CA GLN A 2 5.60 -8.46 11.04
C GLN A 2 5.47 -8.15 12.53
N GLU A 3 6.46 -8.51 13.34
CA GLU A 3 6.48 -8.23 14.78
C GLU A 3 6.39 -6.73 15.04
N TYR A 4 7.14 -5.94 14.29
CA TYR A 4 7.15 -4.49 14.42
C TYR A 4 5.78 -3.86 14.10
N VAL A 5 5.14 -4.28 13.01
CA VAL A 5 3.78 -3.84 12.67
C VAL A 5 2.78 -4.22 13.76
N TYR A 6 2.93 -5.40 14.35
CA TYR A 6 2.07 -5.85 15.44
C TYR A 6 2.27 -5.04 16.72
N VAL A 7 3.52 -4.69 17.07
CA VAL A 7 3.82 -3.79 18.20
C VAL A 7 3.18 -2.43 18.00
N VAL A 8 3.28 -1.84 16.80
CA VAL A 8 2.56 -0.59 16.46
C VAL A 8 1.10 -0.71 16.74
N LEU A 9 0.48 -1.70 16.13
CA LEU A 9 -0.96 -1.90 16.24
C LEU A 9 -1.39 -2.04 17.69
N LYS A 10 -0.65 -2.83 18.49
CA LYS A 10 -0.94 -3.02 19.90
C LYS A 10 -0.88 -1.70 20.67
N ASN A 11 0.16 -0.91 20.43
CA ASN A 11 0.33 0.39 21.08
C ASN A 11 -0.75 1.39 20.68
N LEU A 12 -1.10 1.47 19.38
CA LEU A 12 -2.22 2.28 18.91
C LEU A 12 -3.56 1.80 19.49
N PHE A 13 -3.74 0.50 19.63
CA PHE A 13 -4.97 -0.07 20.18
C PHE A 13 -5.14 0.23 21.67
N THR A 14 -4.07 0.11 22.46
CA THR A 14 -4.06 0.37 23.91
C THR A 14 -3.91 1.85 24.27
N GLY A 15 -3.50 2.70 23.33
CA GLY A 15 -3.17 4.11 23.58
C GLY A 15 -1.82 4.30 24.31
N ASN A 16 -0.94 3.29 24.29
CA ASN A 16 0.40 3.39 24.87
C ASN A 16 1.38 4.02 23.87
N TYR A 17 1.31 5.35 23.74
CA TYR A 17 2.14 6.08 22.78
C TYR A 17 3.60 6.26 23.23
N THR A 18 3.91 6.11 24.52
CA THR A 18 5.28 6.27 25.02
C THR A 18 6.23 5.26 24.41
N GLU A 19 5.80 4.00 24.27
CA GLU A 19 6.59 2.96 23.63
C GLU A 19 6.79 3.23 22.12
N LEU A 20 5.76 3.77 21.46
CA LEU A 20 5.86 4.20 20.06
C LEU A 20 6.90 5.30 19.85
N GLN A 21 6.94 6.30 20.74
CA GLN A 21 7.86 7.43 20.62
C GLN A 21 9.33 7.02 20.75
N THR A 22 9.63 5.98 21.51
CA THR A 22 11.00 5.51 21.75
C THR A 22 11.47 4.42 20.79
N TYR A 23 10.57 3.90 19.97
CA TYR A 23 10.86 2.75 19.13
C TYR A 23 11.59 3.15 17.83
N TRP A 24 12.85 2.76 17.73
CA TRP A 24 13.76 3.12 16.63
C TRP A 24 13.25 2.77 15.23
N TYR A 25 12.44 1.70 15.12
CA TYR A 25 11.95 1.18 13.85
C TYR A 25 11.14 2.20 13.03
N TYR A 26 10.41 3.11 13.71
CA TYR A 26 9.62 4.14 13.02
C TYR A 26 10.46 5.29 12.48
N ASN A 27 11.65 5.50 13.03
CA ASN A 27 12.60 6.44 12.44
C ASN A 27 13.19 5.90 11.13
N VAL A 28 13.25 4.56 10.99
CA VAL A 28 13.76 3.88 9.81
C VAL A 28 12.66 3.67 8.76
N CYS A 29 11.49 3.19 9.19
CA CYS A 29 10.37 2.79 8.35
C CYS A 29 9.05 3.48 8.75
N PRO A 30 8.93 4.82 8.61
CA PRO A 30 7.75 5.57 9.06
C PRO A 30 6.46 5.15 8.35
N TYR A 31 6.55 4.68 7.11
CA TYR A 31 5.40 4.18 6.35
C TYR A 31 4.71 2.97 7.01
N GLN A 32 5.41 2.19 7.82
CA GLN A 32 4.83 1.05 8.54
C GLN A 32 3.83 1.48 9.62
N LEU A 33 3.90 2.73 10.06
CA LEU A 33 2.88 3.31 10.94
C LEU A 33 1.50 3.31 10.26
N GLY A 34 1.46 3.62 8.96
CA GLY A 34 0.25 3.55 8.16
C GLY A 34 -0.36 2.15 8.10
N VAL A 35 0.47 1.11 7.95
CA VAL A 35 0.02 -0.29 7.96
C VAL A 35 -0.60 -0.64 9.31
N GLY A 36 0.06 -0.28 10.43
CA GLY A 36 -0.49 -0.46 11.77
C GLY A 36 -1.83 0.25 11.98
N ALA A 37 -1.95 1.48 11.47
CA ALA A 37 -3.20 2.24 11.54
C ALA A 37 -4.35 1.57 10.76
N LEU A 38 -4.08 0.96 9.59
CA LEU A 38 -5.09 0.23 8.84
C LEU A 38 -5.60 -1.00 9.59
N TYR A 39 -4.73 -1.72 10.29
CA TYR A 39 -5.15 -2.85 11.12
C TYR A 39 -5.89 -2.43 12.40
N LEU A 40 -5.76 -1.17 12.81
CA LEU A 40 -6.49 -0.67 13.97
C LEU A 40 -8.00 -0.74 13.77
N LEU A 41 -8.49 -0.54 12.53
CA LEU A 41 -9.92 -0.61 12.23
C LEU A 41 -10.53 -1.99 12.56
N PRO A 42 -10.06 -3.12 11.98
CA PRO A 42 -10.59 -4.44 12.32
C PRO A 42 -10.37 -4.79 13.81
N ALA A 43 -9.24 -4.40 14.42
CA ALA A 43 -9.00 -4.61 15.83
C ALA A 43 -10.03 -3.89 16.72
N ARG A 44 -10.40 -2.65 16.40
CA ARG A 44 -11.43 -1.87 17.11
C ARG A 44 -12.83 -2.44 16.92
N ILE A 45 -13.18 -2.87 15.69
CA ILE A 45 -14.48 -3.50 15.40
C ILE A 45 -14.63 -4.79 16.20
N CYS A 46 -13.60 -5.62 16.29
CA CYS A 46 -13.62 -6.88 17.02
C CYS A 46 -13.35 -6.73 18.53
N GLY A 47 -13.01 -5.52 19.00
CA GLY A 47 -12.72 -5.25 20.41
C GLY A 47 -11.44 -5.93 20.93
N ASN A 48 -10.59 -6.45 20.05
CA ASN A 48 -9.33 -7.09 20.42
C ASN A 48 -8.27 -6.97 19.32
N CYS A 49 -7.01 -7.03 19.75
CA CYS A 49 -5.82 -6.98 18.90
C CYS A 49 -5.17 -8.36 18.77
N ASN A 50 -5.98 -9.41 18.55
CA ASN A 50 -5.46 -10.78 18.42
C ASN A 50 -4.98 -11.03 16.99
N ILE A 51 -3.85 -11.73 16.85
CA ILE A 51 -3.28 -12.13 15.56
C ILE A 51 -4.33 -12.86 14.68
N ARG A 52 -5.13 -13.75 15.26
CA ARG A 52 -6.19 -14.47 14.52
C ARG A 52 -7.23 -13.51 13.92
N THR A 53 -7.62 -12.47 14.66
CA THR A 53 -8.56 -11.45 14.16
C THR A 53 -7.97 -10.74 12.93
N LEU A 54 -6.69 -10.41 12.97
CA LEU A 54 -6.00 -9.74 11.87
C LEU A 54 -5.82 -10.67 10.67
N GLN A 55 -5.52 -11.95 10.90
CA GLN A 55 -5.45 -12.97 9.85
C GLN A 55 -6.83 -13.21 9.20
N CYS A 56 -7.92 -13.23 9.97
CA CYS A 56 -9.28 -13.28 9.42
C CYS A 56 -9.57 -12.07 8.52
N PHE A 57 -9.17 -10.88 8.93
CA PHE A 57 -9.30 -9.68 8.10
C PHE A 57 -8.49 -9.80 6.80
N GLN A 58 -7.27 -10.30 6.85
CA GLN A 58 -6.46 -10.57 5.66
C GLN A 58 -7.11 -11.62 4.74
N ALA A 59 -7.68 -12.68 5.30
CA ALA A 59 -8.38 -13.69 4.50
C ALA A 59 -9.60 -13.09 3.78
N ILE A 60 -10.33 -12.17 4.43
CA ILE A 60 -11.40 -11.42 3.78
C ILE A 60 -10.85 -10.55 2.64
N CYS A 61 -9.76 -9.81 2.88
CA CYS A 61 -9.10 -9.02 1.83
C CYS A 61 -8.65 -9.89 0.66
N ALA A 62 -8.06 -11.06 0.92
CA ALA A 62 -7.66 -12.01 -0.13
C ALA A 62 -8.86 -12.50 -0.94
N GLY A 63 -9.98 -12.82 -0.29
CA GLY A 63 -11.23 -13.18 -0.98
C GLY A 63 -11.76 -12.06 -1.87
N ILE A 64 -11.73 -10.81 -1.37
CA ILE A 64 -12.13 -9.63 -2.16
C ILE A 64 -11.18 -9.43 -3.34
N THR A 65 -9.87 -9.61 -3.18
CA THR A 65 -8.87 -9.56 -4.27
C THR A 65 -9.23 -10.57 -5.37
N ILE A 66 -9.48 -11.82 -5.02
CA ILE A 66 -9.84 -12.85 -6.01
C ILE A 66 -11.11 -12.45 -6.78
N PHE A 67 -12.12 -11.96 -6.07
CA PHE A 67 -13.37 -11.53 -6.68
C PHE A 67 -13.15 -10.29 -7.58
N ALA A 68 -12.51 -9.24 -7.07
CA ALA A 68 -12.28 -8.01 -7.80
C ALA A 68 -11.42 -8.22 -9.04
N GLY A 69 -10.37 -9.04 -8.95
CA GLY A 69 -9.52 -9.37 -10.09
C GLY A 69 -10.26 -10.18 -11.16
N ASN A 70 -11.17 -11.08 -10.76
CA ASN A 70 -12.04 -11.79 -11.71
C ASN A 70 -13.00 -10.85 -12.43
N GLU A 71 -13.60 -9.90 -11.71
CA GLU A 71 -14.47 -8.87 -12.29
C GLU A 71 -13.68 -7.93 -13.25
N ILE A 72 -12.45 -7.56 -12.88
CA ILE A 72 -11.56 -6.78 -13.76
C ILE A 72 -11.26 -7.57 -15.04
N ALA A 73 -10.93 -8.88 -14.93
CA ALA A 73 -10.68 -9.74 -16.08
C ALA A 73 -11.92 -9.82 -17.00
N TRP A 74 -13.10 -9.98 -16.41
CA TRP A 74 -14.36 -9.99 -17.15
C TRP A 74 -14.61 -8.66 -17.89
N LYS A 75 -14.45 -7.52 -17.20
CA LYS A 75 -14.66 -6.19 -17.79
C LYS A 75 -13.69 -5.85 -18.91
N LEU A 76 -12.45 -6.34 -18.82
CA LEU A 76 -11.43 -6.07 -19.84
C LEU A 76 -11.55 -6.97 -21.06
N PHE A 77 -11.92 -8.21 -20.88
CA PHE A 77 -11.81 -9.22 -21.95
C PHE A 77 -13.15 -9.78 -22.42
N HIS A 78 -14.20 -9.72 -21.62
CA HIS A 78 -15.53 -10.29 -21.91
C HIS A 78 -15.49 -11.79 -22.33
N LYS A 79 -14.56 -12.57 -21.74
CA LYS A 79 -14.33 -13.97 -22.07
C LYS A 79 -14.31 -14.83 -20.81
N GLU A 80 -15.31 -15.68 -20.62
CA GLU A 80 -15.41 -16.61 -19.46
C GLU A 80 -14.15 -17.46 -19.27
N LYS A 81 -13.55 -17.94 -20.37
CA LYS A 81 -12.34 -18.76 -20.30
C LYS A 81 -11.19 -18.02 -19.63
N LEU A 82 -11.03 -16.71 -19.85
CA LEU A 82 -9.98 -15.92 -19.23
C LEU A 82 -10.25 -15.72 -17.73
N CYS A 83 -11.51 -15.57 -17.33
CA CYS A 83 -11.88 -15.52 -15.92
C CYS A 83 -11.56 -16.84 -15.21
N ILE A 84 -11.86 -17.98 -15.86
CA ILE A 84 -11.50 -19.30 -15.32
C ILE A 84 -9.98 -19.45 -15.22
N TYR A 85 -9.23 -19.06 -16.23
CA TYR A 85 -7.76 -19.10 -16.17
C TYR A 85 -7.20 -18.19 -15.07
N TYR A 86 -7.76 -16.99 -14.90
CA TYR A 86 -7.39 -16.12 -13.79
C TYR A 86 -7.61 -16.80 -12.44
N LEU A 87 -8.80 -17.37 -12.21
CA LEU A 87 -9.11 -18.07 -10.96
C LEU A 87 -8.17 -19.25 -10.70
N LEU A 88 -7.89 -20.07 -11.72
CA LEU A 88 -6.96 -21.18 -11.61
C LEU A 88 -5.55 -20.69 -11.28
N LEU A 89 -5.08 -19.62 -11.95
CA LEU A 89 -3.77 -19.04 -11.70
C LEU A 89 -3.64 -18.51 -10.28
N VAL A 90 -4.65 -17.78 -9.80
CA VAL A 90 -4.65 -17.23 -8.44
C VAL A 90 -4.72 -18.34 -7.39
N LEU A 91 -5.53 -19.39 -7.60
CA LEU A 91 -5.58 -20.54 -6.70
C LEU A 91 -4.24 -21.29 -6.62
N CYS A 92 -3.50 -21.35 -7.73
CA CYS A 92 -2.18 -21.98 -7.77
C CYS A 92 -1.05 -21.07 -7.28
N TYR A 93 -1.32 -19.75 -7.11
CA TYR A 93 -0.31 -18.78 -6.69
C TYR A 93 -0.11 -18.81 -5.17
N VAL A 94 0.61 -19.83 -4.71
CA VAL A 94 0.91 -20.09 -3.29
C VAL A 94 1.43 -18.85 -2.52
N PRO A 95 2.32 -18.00 -3.07
CA PRO A 95 2.81 -16.83 -2.34
C PRO A 95 1.68 -15.90 -1.85
N MET A 96 0.65 -15.65 -2.65
CA MET A 96 -0.49 -14.81 -2.25
C MET A 96 -1.20 -15.37 -1.02
N HIS A 97 -1.41 -16.68 -0.99
CA HIS A 97 -2.06 -17.35 0.15
C HIS A 97 -1.19 -17.33 1.41
N LEU A 98 0.13 -17.50 1.25
CA LEU A 98 1.07 -17.40 2.37
C LEU A 98 1.15 -15.98 2.92
N TYR A 99 1.14 -14.95 2.09
CA TYR A 99 1.11 -13.55 2.54
C TYR A 99 -0.13 -13.21 3.37
N GLY A 100 -1.25 -13.90 3.15
CA GLY A 100 -2.44 -13.79 3.99
C GLY A 100 -2.25 -14.24 5.45
N LEU A 101 -1.20 -15.00 5.75
CA LEU A 101 -0.87 -15.43 7.11
C LEU A 101 -0.01 -14.41 7.88
N PHE A 102 0.69 -13.53 7.17
CA PHE A 102 1.58 -12.53 7.77
C PHE A 102 0.85 -11.20 7.96
N ILE A 103 1.00 -10.56 9.11
CA ILE A 103 0.46 -9.22 9.38
C ILE A 103 1.35 -8.20 8.67
N TYR A 104 1.02 -7.93 7.40
CA TYR A 104 1.78 -7.04 6.53
C TYR A 104 0.85 -6.31 5.55
N GLY A 105 1.37 -5.34 4.82
CA GLY A 105 0.56 -4.47 3.96
C GLY A 105 0.17 -5.05 2.60
N GLU A 106 0.80 -6.14 2.13
CA GLU A 106 0.65 -6.66 0.77
C GLU A 106 -0.79 -7.06 0.43
N THR A 107 -1.40 -7.90 1.26
CA THR A 107 -2.76 -8.39 1.00
C THR A 107 -3.79 -7.28 1.01
N ILE A 108 -3.68 -6.37 2.00
CA ILE A 108 -4.56 -5.19 2.08
C ILE A 108 -4.31 -4.28 0.88
N GLY A 109 -3.04 -4.01 0.57
CA GLY A 109 -2.63 -3.16 -0.55
C GLY A 109 -3.20 -3.64 -1.87
N LEU A 110 -3.05 -4.94 -2.19
CA LEU A 110 -3.59 -5.54 -3.41
C LEU A 110 -5.12 -5.50 -3.45
N CYS A 111 -5.78 -5.84 -2.35
CA CYS A 111 -7.24 -5.79 -2.26
C CYS A 111 -7.79 -4.41 -2.64
N PHE A 112 -7.27 -3.36 -2.02
CA PHE A 112 -7.75 -2.01 -2.28
C PHE A 112 -7.24 -1.44 -3.61
N LEU A 113 -6.10 -1.91 -4.13
CA LEU A 113 -5.67 -1.59 -5.50
C LEU A 113 -6.67 -2.10 -6.52
N GLU A 114 -7.06 -3.38 -6.43
CA GLU A 114 -8.00 -3.97 -7.38
C GLU A 114 -9.39 -3.36 -7.27
N LEU A 115 -9.86 -3.07 -6.05
CA LEU A 115 -11.12 -2.33 -5.85
C LEU A 115 -11.07 -0.95 -6.51
N ALA A 116 -9.96 -0.22 -6.40
CA ALA A 116 -9.81 1.08 -7.05
C ALA A 116 -9.81 0.97 -8.58
N ILE A 117 -9.12 -0.03 -9.15
CA ILE A 117 -9.14 -0.32 -10.58
C ILE A 117 -10.55 -0.69 -11.05
N LEU A 118 -11.26 -1.54 -10.28
CA LEU A 118 -12.62 -1.91 -10.58
C LEU A 118 -13.56 -0.69 -10.58
N CYS A 119 -13.45 0.20 -9.59
CA CYS A 119 -14.19 1.47 -9.56
C CYS A 119 -13.88 2.33 -10.80
N MET A 120 -12.63 2.42 -11.21
CA MET A 120 -12.22 3.14 -12.41
C MET A 120 -12.87 2.57 -13.68
N LEU A 121 -12.91 1.24 -13.82
CA LEU A 121 -13.56 0.59 -14.96
C LEU A 121 -15.08 0.81 -14.95
N VAL A 122 -15.73 0.71 -13.78
CA VAL A 122 -17.16 0.99 -13.62
C VAL A 122 -17.49 2.43 -14.03
N LEU A 123 -16.65 3.41 -13.65
CA LEU A 123 -16.85 4.81 -14.07
C LEU A 123 -16.72 5.01 -15.59
N GLN A 124 -15.84 4.23 -16.24
CA GLN A 124 -15.68 4.28 -17.70
C GLN A 124 -16.87 3.66 -18.45
N GLU A 125 -17.43 2.56 -17.91
CA GLU A 125 -18.59 1.89 -18.52
C GLU A 125 -19.89 2.71 -18.38
N HIS A 126 -20.01 3.46 -17.28
CA HIS A 126 -21.25 4.13 -16.93
C HIS A 126 -21.15 5.66 -16.98
N GLU A 127 -20.65 6.20 -18.08
CA GLU A 127 -20.50 7.65 -18.26
C GLU A 127 -21.84 8.44 -18.15
N GLN A 128 -22.97 7.79 -18.43
CA GLN A 128 -24.31 8.39 -18.34
C GLN A 128 -24.94 8.39 -16.94
N TRP A 129 -24.28 7.82 -15.93
CA TRP A 129 -24.82 7.81 -14.58
C TRP A 129 -25.07 9.21 -14.02
N ILE A 130 -26.11 9.31 -13.17
CA ILE A 130 -26.44 10.53 -12.43
C ILE A 130 -25.23 10.91 -11.55
N LEU A 131 -24.99 12.21 -11.43
CA LEU A 131 -23.80 12.78 -10.77
C LEU A 131 -23.51 12.19 -9.39
N TRP A 132 -24.52 12.01 -8.53
CA TRP A 132 -24.32 11.49 -7.19
C TRP A 132 -23.76 10.05 -7.16
N LYS A 133 -24.18 9.18 -8.11
CA LYS A 133 -23.63 7.81 -8.24
C LYS A 133 -22.15 7.85 -8.62
N LYS A 134 -21.78 8.72 -9.56
CA LYS A 134 -20.38 8.92 -9.94
C LYS A 134 -19.56 9.41 -8.78
N ILE A 135 -20.05 10.37 -8.00
CA ILE A 135 -19.37 10.91 -6.82
C ILE A 135 -19.10 9.80 -5.80
N LEU A 136 -20.09 8.94 -5.51
CA LEU A 136 -19.89 7.82 -4.59
C LEU A 136 -18.79 6.85 -5.06
N VAL A 137 -18.79 6.51 -6.36
CA VAL A 137 -17.74 5.63 -6.90
C VAL A 137 -16.37 6.32 -6.94
N TYR A 138 -16.29 7.63 -7.19
CA TYR A 138 -15.03 8.36 -7.06
C TYR A 138 -14.52 8.39 -5.63
N ILE A 139 -15.38 8.59 -4.63
CA ILE A 139 -15.02 8.53 -3.21
C ILE A 139 -14.49 7.12 -2.88
N ALA A 140 -15.20 6.07 -3.28
CA ALA A 140 -14.77 4.70 -3.05
C ALA A 140 -13.41 4.40 -3.73
N MET A 141 -13.22 4.87 -4.96
CA MET A 141 -11.97 4.73 -5.71
C MET A 141 -10.81 5.43 -4.99
N ILE A 142 -10.97 6.72 -4.65
CA ILE A 142 -9.92 7.51 -4.00
C ILE A 142 -9.60 6.95 -2.61
N SER A 143 -10.61 6.56 -1.82
CA SER A 143 -10.40 5.91 -0.52
C SER A 143 -9.63 4.60 -0.67
N SER A 144 -9.98 3.78 -1.66
CA SER A 144 -9.26 2.54 -1.95
C SER A 144 -7.82 2.79 -2.41
N MET A 145 -7.58 3.82 -3.22
CA MET A 145 -6.22 4.25 -3.61
C MET A 145 -5.38 4.66 -2.40
N ILE A 146 -5.95 5.46 -1.49
CA ILE A 146 -5.27 5.90 -0.26
C ILE A 146 -4.92 4.69 0.61
N VAL A 147 -5.88 3.79 0.86
CA VAL A 147 -5.65 2.59 1.67
C VAL A 147 -4.59 1.70 1.02
N SER A 148 -4.67 1.46 -0.28
CA SER A 148 -3.69 0.66 -1.03
C SER A 148 -2.28 1.22 -0.91
N TYR A 149 -2.11 2.53 -1.13
CA TYR A 149 -0.82 3.20 -1.06
C TYR A 149 -0.29 3.29 0.37
N THR A 150 -1.17 3.49 1.37
CA THR A 150 -0.81 3.45 2.80
C THR A 150 -0.36 2.06 3.23
N ALA A 151 -0.99 1.01 2.69
CA ALA A 151 -0.61 -0.36 2.98
C ALA A 151 0.72 -0.75 2.33
N ARG A 152 0.95 -0.32 1.07
CA ARG A 152 2.16 -0.67 0.31
C ARG A 152 2.51 0.41 -0.71
N GLU A 153 3.49 1.24 -0.39
CA GLU A 153 3.92 2.35 -1.26
C GLU A 153 4.41 1.89 -2.65
N ALA A 154 5.01 0.70 -2.72
CA ALA A 154 5.47 0.13 -3.99
C ALA A 154 4.34 -0.02 -5.05
N LEU A 155 3.07 -0.09 -4.63
CA LEU A 155 1.92 -0.18 -5.53
C LEU A 155 1.68 1.10 -6.34
N VAL A 156 2.37 2.21 -6.00
CA VAL A 156 2.37 3.43 -6.82
C VAL A 156 2.80 3.16 -8.27
N VAL A 157 3.64 2.16 -8.50
CA VAL A 157 4.09 1.77 -9.85
C VAL A 157 2.91 1.42 -10.76
N VAL A 158 1.86 0.79 -10.22
CA VAL A 158 0.65 0.46 -10.97
C VAL A 158 -0.09 1.76 -11.39
N TRP A 159 -0.16 2.74 -10.49
CA TRP A 159 -0.79 4.03 -10.79
C TRP A 159 0.02 4.85 -11.79
N ILE A 160 1.34 4.77 -11.77
CA ILE A 160 2.21 5.36 -12.80
C ILE A 160 1.91 4.70 -14.16
N ALA A 161 1.77 3.38 -14.22
CA ALA A 161 1.39 2.69 -15.45
C ALA A 161 -0.01 3.10 -15.94
N VAL A 162 -0.99 3.21 -15.05
CA VAL A 162 -2.34 3.70 -15.38
C VAL A 162 -2.27 5.13 -15.93
N LEU A 163 -1.50 6.02 -15.30
CA LEU A 163 -1.30 7.39 -15.81
C LEU A 163 -0.64 7.40 -17.19
N GLY A 164 0.33 6.52 -17.44
CA GLY A 164 0.96 6.36 -18.75
C GLY A 164 -0.06 5.97 -19.83
N ILE A 165 -0.93 5.00 -19.55
CA ILE A 165 -2.01 4.59 -20.47
C ILE A 165 -2.98 5.75 -20.71
N GLN A 166 -3.40 6.46 -19.66
CA GLN A 166 -4.31 7.60 -19.79
C GLN A 166 -3.67 8.77 -20.53
N PHE A 167 -2.36 8.99 -20.38
CA PHE A 167 -1.61 9.97 -21.14
C PHE A 167 -1.60 9.64 -22.64
N LEU A 168 -1.34 8.40 -23.02
CA LEU A 168 -1.41 7.95 -24.41
C LEU A 168 -2.83 8.15 -25.01
N ARG A 169 -3.87 7.92 -24.21
CA ARG A 169 -5.26 8.22 -24.62
C ARG A 169 -5.51 9.71 -24.74
N ALA A 170 -4.90 10.53 -23.88
CA ALA A 170 -5.02 11.99 -23.95
C ALA A 170 -4.40 12.57 -25.23
N LEU A 171 -3.31 12.00 -25.74
CA LEU A 171 -2.71 12.35 -27.03
C LEU A 171 -3.68 12.10 -28.20
N LYS A 172 -4.60 11.13 -28.04
CA LYS A 172 -5.67 10.82 -29.01
C LYS A 172 -6.96 11.63 -28.81
N GLY A 173 -6.94 12.64 -27.92
CA GLY A 173 -8.06 13.57 -27.68
C GLY A 173 -8.76 13.44 -26.32
N ASN A 174 -8.59 12.36 -25.56
CA ASN A 174 -9.26 12.16 -24.26
C ASN A 174 -8.47 12.77 -23.09
N ARG A 175 -8.27 14.10 -23.12
CA ARG A 175 -7.52 14.83 -22.07
C ARG A 175 -8.20 14.82 -20.70
N LYS A 176 -9.54 14.78 -20.66
CA LYS A 176 -10.32 14.82 -19.41
C LYS A 176 -10.01 13.61 -18.52
N SER A 177 -9.97 12.41 -19.09
CA SER A 177 -9.69 11.19 -18.33
C SER A 177 -8.29 11.21 -17.69
N PHE A 178 -7.28 11.69 -18.44
CA PHE A 178 -5.93 11.86 -17.90
C PHE A 178 -5.89 12.83 -16.71
N MET A 179 -6.52 14.01 -16.85
CA MET A 179 -6.55 15.01 -15.78
C MET A 179 -7.21 14.46 -14.50
N ILE A 180 -8.34 13.77 -14.64
CA ILE A 180 -9.02 13.14 -13.50
C ILE A 180 -8.11 12.11 -12.82
N SER A 181 -7.48 11.21 -13.60
CA SER A 181 -6.59 10.20 -13.06
C SER A 181 -5.37 10.83 -12.35
N PHE A 182 -4.82 11.90 -12.92
CA PHE A 182 -3.72 12.64 -12.32
C PHE A 182 -4.10 13.24 -10.96
N PHE A 183 -5.27 13.90 -10.89
CA PHE A 183 -5.78 14.43 -9.63
C PHE A 183 -6.05 13.34 -8.59
N CYS A 184 -6.58 12.18 -9.00
CA CYS A 184 -6.78 11.05 -8.09
C CYS A 184 -5.46 10.54 -7.51
N VAL A 185 -4.40 10.47 -8.31
CA VAL A 185 -3.06 10.08 -7.81
C VAL A 185 -2.50 11.12 -6.85
N LEU A 186 -2.67 12.41 -7.11
CA LEU A 186 -2.29 13.45 -6.15
C LEU A 186 -3.05 13.30 -4.82
N LEU A 187 -4.37 13.11 -4.88
CA LEU A 187 -5.20 12.89 -3.69
C LEU A 187 -4.78 11.63 -2.92
N MET A 188 -4.36 10.58 -3.61
CA MET A 188 -3.82 9.37 -2.99
C MET A 188 -2.56 9.69 -2.18
N ILE A 189 -1.60 10.42 -2.76
CA ILE A 189 -0.33 10.77 -2.09
C ILE A 189 -0.58 11.68 -0.89
N PHE A 190 -1.42 12.72 -1.05
CA PHE A 190 -1.77 13.60 0.07
C PHE A 190 -2.57 12.89 1.14
N GLY A 191 -3.48 11.99 0.75
CA GLY A 191 -4.30 11.21 1.67
C GLY A 191 -3.47 10.28 2.55
N GLN A 192 -2.47 9.60 1.98
CA GLN A 192 -1.53 8.80 2.78
C GLN A 192 -0.77 9.65 3.80
N LYS A 193 -0.22 10.79 3.37
CA LYS A 193 0.46 11.72 4.29
C LYS A 193 -0.46 12.18 5.41
N ALA A 194 -1.72 12.50 5.08
CA ALA A 194 -2.71 12.89 6.08
C ALA A 194 -3.01 11.77 7.10
N VAL A 195 -3.07 10.51 6.65
CA VAL A 195 -3.24 9.34 7.55
C VAL A 195 -2.06 9.25 8.51
N ILE A 196 -0.83 9.32 8.01
CA ILE A 196 0.38 9.26 8.85
C ILE A 196 0.41 10.42 9.84
N GLN A 197 0.19 11.65 9.38
CA GLN A 197 0.15 12.84 10.24
C GLN A 197 -0.94 12.77 11.31
N CYS A 198 -2.08 12.16 11.01
CA CYS A 198 -3.14 11.96 11.99
C CYS A 198 -2.68 11.03 13.13
N VAL A 199 -1.94 9.98 12.80
CA VAL A 199 -1.39 9.05 13.80
C VAL A 199 -0.25 9.72 14.59
N GLU A 200 0.64 10.45 13.93
CA GLU A 200 1.69 11.24 14.58
C GLU A 200 1.11 12.23 15.61
N HIS A 201 0.08 12.97 15.20
CA HIS A 201 -0.59 13.91 16.07
C HIS A 201 -1.26 13.22 17.28
N GLN A 202 -1.92 12.07 17.06
CA GLN A 202 -2.52 11.30 18.15
C GLN A 202 -1.47 10.74 19.12
N ALA A 203 -0.34 10.29 18.59
CA ALA A 203 0.76 9.73 19.38
C ALA A 203 1.66 10.81 20.02
N GLY A 204 1.49 12.10 19.67
CA GLY A 204 2.35 13.18 20.13
C GLY A 204 3.81 13.00 19.72
N MET A 205 4.05 12.44 18.52
CA MET A 205 5.38 12.14 18.00
C MET A 205 5.59 12.82 16.64
N GLN A 206 6.85 13.08 16.31
CA GLN A 206 7.28 13.44 14.95
C GLN A 206 8.16 12.32 14.42
N LEU A 207 7.78 11.74 13.30
CA LEU A 207 8.58 10.75 12.62
C LEU A 207 9.67 11.43 11.78
N SER A 208 10.79 10.73 11.59
CA SER A 208 11.79 11.12 10.59
C SER A 208 11.24 10.89 9.18
N GLU A 209 11.94 11.42 8.16
CA GLU A 209 11.60 11.12 6.76
C GLU A 209 11.80 9.65 6.40
N GLY A 210 12.40 8.87 7.29
CA GLY A 210 12.77 7.48 7.06
C GLY A 210 14.07 7.33 6.26
N VAL A 211 14.40 6.11 5.92
CA VAL A 211 15.60 5.79 5.12
C VAL A 211 15.47 6.42 3.74
N PRO A 212 16.45 7.24 3.30
CA PRO A 212 16.41 7.85 1.97
C PRO A 212 16.35 6.80 0.85
N ALA A 213 15.49 7.02 -0.14
CA ALA A 213 15.36 6.11 -1.28
C ALA A 213 16.69 5.88 -2.02
N ILE A 214 17.58 6.88 -2.03
CA ILE A 214 18.89 6.77 -2.66
C ILE A 214 19.77 5.72 -1.99
N SER A 215 19.70 5.54 -0.67
CA SER A 215 20.48 4.51 0.03
C SER A 215 19.97 3.10 -0.27
N VAL A 216 18.67 2.93 -0.59
CA VAL A 216 18.13 1.66 -1.08
C VAL A 216 18.65 1.36 -2.48
N VAL A 217 18.75 2.37 -3.33
CA VAL A 217 19.34 2.22 -4.67
C VAL A 217 20.85 1.88 -4.55
N ALA A 218 21.58 2.59 -3.68
CA ALA A 218 22.98 2.32 -3.42
C ALA A 218 23.24 0.88 -2.95
N MET A 219 22.37 0.35 -2.08
CA MET A 219 22.42 -1.06 -1.65
C MET A 219 22.35 -2.03 -2.84
N GLY A 220 21.50 -1.73 -3.85
CA GLY A 220 21.36 -2.56 -5.04
C GLY A 220 22.60 -2.60 -5.95
N PHE A 221 23.48 -1.59 -5.85
CA PHE A 221 24.71 -1.46 -6.63
C PHE A 221 25.98 -1.87 -5.87
N GLN A 222 25.85 -2.32 -4.62
CA GLN A 222 27.00 -2.80 -3.86
C GLN A 222 27.51 -4.14 -4.40
N ASP A 223 28.78 -4.17 -4.80
CA ASP A 223 29.46 -5.39 -5.26
C ASP A 223 30.06 -6.20 -4.09
N ASP A 224 30.50 -5.51 -3.03
CA ASP A 224 31.12 -6.10 -1.83
C ASP A 224 30.18 -6.00 -0.62
N ASP A 225 29.36 -7.03 -0.44
CA ASP A 225 28.58 -7.18 0.79
C ASP A 225 29.40 -7.99 1.82
N PRO A 226 29.55 -7.50 3.07
CA PRO A 226 30.21 -8.23 4.15
C PRO A 226 29.61 -9.62 4.42
N ASN A 227 28.36 -9.84 4.04
CA ASN A 227 27.65 -11.11 4.19
C ASN A 227 27.70 -11.99 2.94
N HIS A 228 28.41 -11.60 1.89
CA HIS A 228 28.52 -12.33 0.60
C HIS A 228 27.17 -12.67 -0.05
N THR A 229 26.16 -11.83 0.12
CA THR A 229 24.82 -12.07 -0.44
C THR A 229 24.70 -11.71 -1.92
N GLY A 230 25.73 -11.11 -2.50
CA GLY A 230 25.78 -10.69 -3.91
C GLY A 230 25.09 -9.36 -4.18
N SER A 231 25.46 -8.72 -5.29
CA SER A 231 24.89 -7.44 -5.72
C SER A 231 23.39 -7.58 -6.00
N GLY A 232 22.62 -6.56 -5.63
CA GLY A 232 21.17 -6.54 -5.81
C GLY A 232 20.36 -7.27 -4.73
N THR A 233 21.00 -7.88 -3.73
CA THR A 233 20.30 -8.51 -2.61
C THR A 233 20.12 -7.57 -1.43
N TYR A 234 19.11 -7.84 -0.60
CA TYR A 234 18.88 -7.08 0.62
C TYR A 234 19.93 -7.45 1.69
N ASN A 235 20.74 -6.48 2.08
CA ASN A 235 21.84 -6.66 3.05
C ASN A 235 21.76 -5.71 4.26
N ALA A 236 20.64 -5.02 4.43
CA ALA A 236 20.41 -4.03 5.49
C ALA A 236 21.39 -2.83 5.49
N TYR A 237 22.17 -2.62 4.43
CA TYR A 237 23.13 -1.51 4.31
C TYR A 237 22.48 -0.15 4.61
N GLN A 238 21.31 0.12 4.02
CA GLN A 238 20.59 1.38 4.18
C GLN A 238 20.18 1.63 5.66
N ILE A 239 19.85 0.57 6.40
CA ILE A 239 19.48 0.68 7.82
C ILE A 239 20.74 0.98 8.65
N LYS A 240 21.84 0.30 8.37
CA LYS A 240 23.12 0.49 9.05
C LYS A 240 23.64 1.90 8.80
N LEU A 241 23.65 2.35 7.55
CA LEU A 241 24.07 3.72 7.17
C LEU A 241 23.24 4.78 7.92
N PHE A 242 21.92 4.60 7.97
CA PHE A 242 21.02 5.53 8.63
C PHE A 242 21.24 5.58 10.15
N TRP A 243 21.49 4.42 10.75
CA TRP A 243 21.82 4.31 12.16
C TRP A 243 23.18 4.99 12.50
N GLU A 244 24.22 4.71 11.72
CA GLU A 244 25.56 5.31 11.90
C GLU A 244 25.54 6.83 11.77
N ASN A 245 24.64 7.37 10.97
CA ASN A 245 24.43 8.82 10.83
C ASN A 245 23.41 9.41 11.81
N ASN A 246 23.07 8.72 12.91
CA ASN A 246 22.09 9.15 13.91
C ASN A 246 20.74 9.57 13.32
N PHE A 247 20.25 8.83 12.33
CA PHE A 247 18.99 9.09 11.61
C PHE A 247 18.93 10.42 10.87
N ASP A 248 20.09 11.01 10.55
CA ASP A 248 20.19 12.25 9.76
C ASP A 248 20.10 11.93 8.25
N VAL A 249 18.97 12.29 7.65
CA VAL A 249 18.69 12.06 6.23
C VAL A 249 19.66 12.83 5.31
N ALA A 250 20.11 14.01 5.72
CA ALA A 250 21.02 14.83 4.90
C ALA A 250 22.40 14.15 4.77
N LYS A 251 22.93 13.66 5.88
CA LYS A 251 24.21 12.92 5.90
C LYS A 251 24.17 11.60 5.14
N CYS A 252 23.00 10.98 5.07
CA CYS A 252 22.85 9.74 4.30
C CYS A 252 22.73 9.96 2.78
N LYS A 253 22.57 11.20 2.34
CA LYS A 253 22.51 11.57 0.90
C LYS A 253 23.85 11.98 0.32
N GLU A 254 24.86 12.25 1.16
CA GLU A 254 26.24 12.52 0.79
C GLU A 254 27.01 11.22 0.52
#